data_3d202401e5d3da3d9bd8bcb79c503e2e
#
_entry.id   3d202401e5d3da3d9bd8bcb79c503e2e
#
_cell.length_a   1.000
_cell.length_b   1.000
_cell.length_c   1.000
_cell.angle_alpha   90.00
_cell.angle_beta   90.00
_cell.angle_gamma   90.00
#
_symmetry.space_group_name_H-M   'P 1'
#
loop_
_entity.id
_entity.type
_entity.pdbx_description
1 polymer ?
#
loop_
_entity_poly.entity_id
_entity_poly.type
_entity_poly.pdbx_seq_one_letter_code
_entity_poly.pdbx_strand_id
1 'polypeptide(L)'
;MKTNEVHIARASRGVTVLSLLLVALAAHSTAQTHAAAPAEPAFEVASLKHVGNVMDGAVVTDLGGGKHQVNFRERRPVKYTGVRLLGEDSLDRILRYAFSPLLTPYHCESLAWMEDEFYQIEAIAPVGTTIETAGAMLRTVLVQRLGLRWKMVDRERSILNLLRGNGDLKLVPSTEAETDTEFHQVAVFKRKSGSLADLAGFLSMLTGAQVFDKTGITERYKFDEDWSHEITGPWGTDPNIAFAVVKKLGLKLEAGKQMQKTLVIERANKEPTPN
;
A
#
# COMPACT_ATOMS: atom_id res chain seq x y z
N MET A 1 -41.08 44.94 -59.86
CA MET A 1 -41.09 46.32 -60.39
C MET A 1 -39.73 46.90 -60.21
N LYS A 2 -39.13 47.23 -61.36
CA LYS A 2 -38.03 48.18 -61.59
C LYS A 2 -36.69 47.91 -60.93
N THR A 3 -35.78 47.41 -61.67
CA THR A 3 -34.90 47.94 -62.75
C THR A 3 -33.74 48.76 -62.22
N ASN A 4 -32.54 48.26 -62.57
CA ASN A 4 -31.46 48.94 -63.31
C ASN A 4 -30.56 49.87 -62.46
N GLU A 5 -29.32 50.07 -62.68
CA GLU A 5 -28.42 49.90 -63.89
C GLU A 5 -26.96 49.96 -63.42
N VAL A 6 -26.16 49.22 -64.05
CA VAL A 6 -24.78 49.31 -64.52
C VAL A 6 -24.24 50.73 -64.66
N HIS A 7 -23.02 50.97 -64.23
CA HIS A 7 -22.08 51.85 -64.98
C HIS A 7 -20.62 51.39 -64.82
N ILE A 8 -20.04 51.15 -65.98
CA ILE A 8 -18.65 50.86 -66.28
C ILE A 8 -17.93 52.20 -66.54
N ALA A 9 -16.74 52.42 -66.05
CA ALA A 9 -15.68 53.27 -66.64
C ALA A 9 -14.35 52.91 -65.97
N ARG A 10 -13.47 52.32 -66.64
CA ARG A 10 -12.41 52.65 -67.62
C ARG A 10 -11.16 53.22 -66.97
N ALA A 11 -10.17 52.40 -66.96
CA ALA A 11 -8.74 52.50 -67.15
C ALA A 11 -8.01 53.83 -66.99
N SER A 12 -6.94 53.82 -66.23
CA SER A 12 -5.69 54.47 -66.70
C SER A 12 -4.44 53.73 -66.15
N ARG A 13 -3.47 53.64 -67.02
CA ARG A 13 -2.17 52.99 -66.89
C ARG A 13 -1.24 53.81 -65.98
N GLY A 14 -0.47 53.17 -65.16
CA GLY A 14 0.63 53.78 -64.42
C GLY A 14 1.65 52.74 -64.00
N VAL A 15 2.71 52.75 -64.58
CA VAL A 15 3.96 52.04 -64.61
C VAL A 15 4.59 51.83 -63.24
N THR A 16 5.03 50.60 -63.02
CA THR A 16 6.29 50.11 -62.40
C THR A 16 6.79 50.70 -61.08
N VAL A 17 6.98 49.92 -60.07
CA VAL A 17 8.28 49.64 -59.43
C VAL A 17 8.24 48.28 -58.72
N LEU A 18 9.08 47.41 -59.21
CA LEU A 18 9.33 46.07 -58.61
C LEU A 18 10.27 46.26 -57.43
N SER A 19 9.74 46.18 -56.21
CA SER A 19 10.57 46.05 -54.98
C SER A 19 10.45 44.68 -54.48
N LEU A 20 11.47 43.85 -54.74
CA LEU A 20 11.67 42.55 -54.10
C LEU A 20 11.96 42.79 -52.62
N LEU A 21 10.97 42.54 -51.73
CA LEU A 21 11.20 42.37 -50.31
C LEU A 21 11.40 40.86 -50.04
N LEU A 22 12.67 40.46 -49.94
CA LEU A 22 13.05 39.17 -49.44
C LEU A 22 12.75 39.15 -47.93
N VAL A 23 11.59 38.59 -47.53
CA VAL A 23 11.32 38.27 -46.16
C VAL A 23 12.02 36.94 -45.86
N ALA A 24 13.19 37.02 -45.22
CA ALA A 24 13.88 35.88 -44.63
C ALA A 24 13.04 35.39 -43.47
N LEU A 25 12.27 34.32 -43.68
CA LEU A 25 11.64 33.56 -42.61
C LEU A 25 12.75 32.84 -41.84
N ALA A 26 13.28 33.50 -40.80
CA ALA A 26 14.10 32.81 -39.81
C ALA A 26 13.20 31.84 -39.04
N ALA A 27 13.21 30.58 -39.44
CA ALA A 27 12.63 29.50 -38.66
C ALA A 27 13.42 29.39 -37.33
N HIS A 28 12.91 30.05 -36.30
CA HIS A 28 13.37 29.79 -34.95
C HIS A 28 12.89 28.39 -34.56
N SER A 29 13.75 27.39 -34.80
CA SER A 29 13.64 26.07 -34.24
C SER A 29 13.87 26.22 -32.73
N THR A 30 12.81 26.48 -31.98
CA THR A 30 12.85 26.28 -30.52
C THR A 30 13.03 24.80 -30.28
N ALA A 31 14.27 24.39 -30.11
CA ALA A 31 14.56 23.08 -29.52
C ALA A 31 13.91 23.11 -28.14
N GLN A 32 12.70 22.55 -28.04
CA GLN A 32 12.13 22.18 -26.76
C GLN A 32 13.07 21.11 -26.18
N THR A 33 13.95 21.54 -25.29
CA THR A 33 14.62 20.65 -24.37
C THR A 33 13.50 19.99 -23.58
N HIS A 34 13.12 18.77 -23.96
CA HIS A 34 12.35 17.90 -23.12
C HIS A 34 13.21 17.74 -21.84
N ALA A 35 12.79 18.42 -20.78
CA ALA A 35 13.30 18.09 -19.47
C ALA A 35 13.06 16.59 -19.31
N ALA A 36 14.12 15.82 -19.16
CA ALA A 36 14.03 14.40 -18.89
C ALA A 36 13.07 14.24 -17.72
N ALA A 37 12.05 13.41 -17.88
CA ALA A 37 11.17 13.05 -16.77
C ALA A 37 12.08 12.68 -15.58
N PRO A 38 11.78 13.15 -14.35
CA PRO A 38 12.60 12.82 -13.21
C PRO A 38 12.80 11.31 -13.20
N ALA A 39 14.06 10.87 -13.15
CA ALA A 39 14.41 9.47 -13.17
C ALA A 39 13.63 8.78 -12.03
N GLU A 40 12.94 7.70 -12.34
CA GLU A 40 12.25 6.93 -11.32
C GLU A 40 13.26 6.52 -10.24
N PRO A 41 12.90 6.63 -8.95
CA PRO A 41 13.80 6.26 -7.87
C PRO A 41 14.20 4.79 -8.01
N ALA A 42 15.51 4.53 -8.01
CA ALA A 42 16.06 3.19 -8.18
C ALA A 42 17.10 2.88 -7.11
N PHE A 43 17.21 1.61 -6.73
CA PHE A 43 18.31 1.14 -5.90
C PHE A 43 19.62 1.23 -6.67
N GLU A 44 20.73 1.45 -5.98
CA GLU A 44 22.08 1.38 -6.55
C GLU A 44 22.38 -0.05 -7.00
N VAL A 45 21.97 -1.03 -6.21
CA VAL A 45 22.03 -2.46 -6.49
C VAL A 45 20.74 -3.10 -6.00
N ALA A 46 20.20 -4.00 -6.79
CA ALA A 46 19.06 -4.82 -6.37
C ALA A 46 19.13 -6.22 -6.95
N SER A 47 18.85 -7.20 -6.10
CA SER A 47 18.71 -8.61 -6.44
C SER A 47 17.34 -9.09 -6.00
N LEU A 48 16.62 -9.77 -6.87
CA LEU A 48 15.39 -10.50 -6.59
C LEU A 48 15.55 -11.92 -7.08
N LYS A 49 15.41 -12.89 -6.20
CA LYS A 49 15.58 -14.31 -6.50
C LYS A 49 14.36 -15.10 -6.05
N HIS A 50 13.78 -15.88 -6.93
CA HIS A 50 12.80 -16.90 -6.58
C HIS A 50 13.51 -18.02 -5.81
N VAL A 51 12.99 -18.39 -4.64
CA VAL A 51 13.63 -19.36 -3.74
C VAL A 51 12.74 -20.58 -3.46
N GLY A 52 11.63 -20.68 -4.17
CA GLY A 52 10.73 -21.84 -4.15
C GLY A 52 9.40 -21.60 -3.43
N ASN A 53 8.64 -22.66 -3.26
CA ASN A 53 7.32 -22.66 -2.64
C ASN A 53 7.42 -22.75 -1.10
N VAL A 54 6.38 -22.32 -0.40
CA VAL A 54 6.28 -22.42 1.07
C VAL A 54 6.45 -23.84 1.59
N MET A 55 6.09 -24.84 0.77
CA MET A 55 6.24 -26.26 1.11
C MET A 55 7.64 -26.80 0.83
N ASP A 56 8.48 -26.07 0.07
CA ASP A 56 9.84 -26.49 -0.22
C ASP A 56 10.67 -26.47 1.06
N GLY A 57 11.18 -27.64 1.46
CA GLY A 57 11.90 -27.82 2.72
C GLY A 57 11.00 -27.89 3.97
N ALA A 58 9.68 -28.01 3.82
CA ALA A 58 8.81 -28.30 4.95
C ALA A 58 9.16 -29.65 5.57
N VAL A 59 9.35 -29.68 6.89
CA VAL A 59 9.63 -30.88 7.67
C VAL A 59 8.34 -31.36 8.32
N VAL A 60 7.93 -32.58 7.96
CA VAL A 60 6.80 -33.26 8.60
C VAL A 60 7.33 -34.17 9.68
N THR A 61 6.98 -33.87 10.94
CA THR A 61 7.34 -34.69 12.10
C THR A 61 6.11 -35.49 12.53
N ASP A 62 6.23 -36.83 12.58
CA ASP A 62 5.18 -37.66 13.13
C ASP A 62 5.27 -37.63 14.67
N LEU A 63 4.20 -37.22 15.32
CA LEU A 63 4.08 -37.15 16.78
C LEU A 63 3.42 -38.38 17.37
N GLY A 64 3.12 -39.40 16.55
CA GLY A 64 2.38 -40.58 16.95
C GLY A 64 0.86 -40.36 17.09
N GLY A 65 0.11 -41.45 17.10
CA GLY A 65 -1.36 -41.41 17.25
C GLY A 65 -2.06 -40.72 16.05
N GLY A 66 -1.45 -40.70 14.89
CA GLY A 66 -1.99 -40.05 13.67
C GLY A 66 -1.88 -38.53 13.69
N LYS A 67 -1.07 -37.96 14.57
CA LYS A 67 -0.78 -36.53 14.62
C LYS A 67 0.53 -36.19 13.90
N HIS A 68 0.52 -35.21 13.04
CA HIS A 68 1.69 -34.70 12.33
C HIS A 68 1.89 -33.24 12.61
N GLN A 69 3.14 -32.83 12.84
CA GLN A 69 3.55 -31.44 12.87
C GLN A 69 4.22 -31.08 11.57
N VAL A 70 3.76 -30.04 10.89
CA VAL A 70 4.39 -29.52 9.67
C VAL A 70 5.09 -28.22 10.02
N ASN A 71 6.41 -28.19 9.88
CA ASN A 71 7.21 -27.00 10.04
C ASN A 71 7.49 -26.44 8.63
N PHE A 72 6.88 -25.31 8.35
CA PHE A 72 7.06 -24.61 7.08
C PHE A 72 8.38 -23.85 7.01
N ARG A 73 8.75 -23.41 5.83
CA ARG A 73 9.88 -22.51 5.60
C ARG A 73 9.78 -21.27 6.48
N GLU A 74 10.86 -20.92 7.17
CA GLU A 74 10.93 -19.72 8.00
C GLU A 74 10.87 -18.47 7.13
N ARG A 75 10.05 -17.52 7.53
CA ARG A 75 9.93 -16.22 6.88
C ARG A 75 10.90 -15.23 7.49
N ARG A 76 11.54 -14.45 6.64
CA ARG A 76 12.34 -13.29 7.03
C ARG A 76 11.70 -12.03 6.44
N PRO A 77 10.78 -11.37 7.17
CA PRO A 77 10.04 -10.23 6.65
C PRO A 77 10.96 -9.16 6.07
N VAL A 78 10.50 -8.51 5.00
CA VAL A 78 11.25 -7.43 4.37
C VAL A 78 11.46 -6.30 5.37
N LYS A 79 12.72 -5.90 5.55
CA LYS A 79 13.15 -4.80 6.43
C LYS A 79 13.99 -3.81 5.66
N TYR A 80 13.76 -2.53 5.90
CA TYR A 80 14.58 -1.44 5.43
C TYR A 80 15.31 -0.80 6.60
N THR A 81 16.64 -0.65 6.49
CA THR A 81 17.52 -0.15 7.55
C THR A 81 18.11 1.23 7.25
N GLY A 82 17.46 2.01 6.38
CA GLY A 82 17.94 3.32 5.94
C GLY A 82 18.90 3.29 4.75
N VAL A 83 19.54 2.15 4.48
CA VAL A 83 20.45 1.94 3.34
C VAL A 83 20.18 0.59 2.66
N ARG A 84 19.84 -0.44 3.43
CA ARG A 84 19.66 -1.80 2.91
C ARG A 84 18.23 -2.26 3.06
N LEU A 85 17.69 -2.83 1.99
CA LEU A 85 16.43 -3.57 1.97
C LEU A 85 16.76 -5.05 1.89
N LEU A 86 16.31 -5.83 2.86
CA LEU A 86 16.59 -7.26 2.97
C LEU A 86 15.30 -8.00 3.35
N GLY A 87 15.11 -9.18 2.80
CA GLY A 87 14.03 -10.07 3.25
C GLY A 87 13.92 -11.34 2.42
N GLU A 88 13.18 -12.31 2.96
CA GLU A 88 12.74 -13.51 2.27
C GLU A 88 11.32 -13.83 2.71
N ASP A 89 10.36 -13.58 1.84
CA ASP A 89 8.94 -13.76 2.15
C ASP A 89 8.17 -14.13 0.88
N SER A 90 6.88 -14.42 1.04
CA SER A 90 5.99 -14.63 -0.08
C SER A 90 5.87 -13.35 -0.93
N LEU A 91 5.64 -13.50 -2.23
CA LEU A 91 5.52 -12.36 -3.12
C LEU A 91 4.36 -11.44 -2.71
N ASP A 92 3.25 -12.00 -2.21
CA ASP A 92 2.14 -11.22 -1.68
C ASP A 92 2.57 -10.26 -0.55
N ARG A 93 3.40 -10.73 0.37
CA ARG A 93 3.92 -9.88 1.47
C ARG A 93 4.93 -8.86 0.99
N ILE A 94 5.79 -9.23 0.05
CA ILE A 94 6.73 -8.28 -0.58
C ILE A 94 5.96 -7.18 -1.30
N LEU A 95 4.88 -7.51 -2.01
CA LEU A 95 3.98 -6.53 -2.64
C LEU A 95 3.34 -5.59 -1.60
N ARG A 96 2.83 -6.14 -0.50
CA ARG A 96 2.26 -5.31 0.59
C ARG A 96 3.28 -4.32 1.12
N TYR A 97 4.52 -4.74 1.32
CA TYR A 97 5.60 -3.85 1.72
C TYR A 97 5.86 -2.78 0.65
N ALA A 98 6.01 -3.17 -0.62
CA ALA A 98 6.28 -2.25 -1.73
C ALA A 98 5.20 -1.17 -1.91
N PHE A 99 3.95 -1.47 -1.56
CA PHE A 99 2.81 -0.56 -1.69
C PHE A 99 2.33 0.00 -0.33
N SER A 100 3.01 -0.30 0.78
CA SER A 100 2.59 0.04 2.14
C SER A 100 2.12 1.48 2.35
N PRO A 101 2.79 2.53 1.84
CA PRO A 101 2.30 3.90 2.04
C PRO A 101 1.01 4.21 1.29
N LEU A 102 0.64 3.39 0.29
CA LEU A 102 -0.52 3.58 -0.59
C LEU A 102 -1.70 2.70 -0.20
N LEU A 103 -1.46 1.73 0.66
CA LEU A 103 -2.42 0.69 1.02
C LEU A 103 -2.49 0.52 2.52
N THR A 104 -3.69 0.38 3.03
CA THR A 104 -3.84 -0.34 4.29
C THR A 104 -3.54 -1.83 4.04
N PRO A 105 -3.01 -2.56 5.03
CA PRO A 105 -2.46 -3.93 4.86
C PRO A 105 -3.40 -4.95 4.21
N TYR A 106 -4.70 -4.65 4.14
CA TYR A 106 -5.75 -5.59 3.76
C TYR A 106 -6.31 -5.39 2.34
N HIS A 107 -5.76 -4.47 1.55
CA HIS A 107 -6.36 -4.09 0.27
C HIS A 107 -5.49 -4.44 -0.92
N CYS A 108 -4.97 -5.66 -0.95
CA CYS A 108 -4.29 -6.22 -2.10
C CYS A 108 -5.05 -7.46 -2.61
N GLU A 109 -5.44 -7.44 -3.87
CA GLU A 109 -5.94 -8.61 -4.60
C GLU A 109 -4.76 -9.13 -5.44
N SER A 110 -3.99 -10.04 -4.85
CA SER A 110 -2.85 -10.70 -5.50
C SER A 110 -3.31 -11.95 -6.27
N LEU A 111 -2.43 -12.48 -7.11
CA LEU A 111 -2.66 -13.77 -7.76
C LEU A 111 -2.45 -14.89 -6.73
N ALA A 112 -3.30 -15.92 -6.74
CA ALA A 112 -3.32 -16.96 -5.71
C ALA A 112 -1.95 -17.59 -5.42
N TRP A 113 -1.14 -17.82 -6.44
CA TRP A 113 0.19 -18.40 -6.27
C TRP A 113 1.20 -17.51 -5.52
N MET A 114 0.94 -16.20 -5.40
CA MET A 114 1.87 -15.25 -4.78
C MET A 114 1.96 -15.40 -3.25
N GLU A 115 0.98 -16.03 -2.64
CA GLU A 115 1.01 -16.33 -1.20
C GLU A 115 1.98 -17.47 -0.88
N ASP A 116 2.16 -18.40 -1.84
CA ASP A 116 2.92 -19.63 -1.65
C ASP A 116 4.35 -19.55 -2.17
N GLU A 117 4.63 -18.66 -3.13
CA GLU A 117 5.95 -18.55 -3.76
C GLU A 117 6.80 -17.50 -3.05
N PHE A 118 7.99 -17.92 -2.61
CA PHE A 118 8.93 -17.13 -1.82
C PHE A 118 10.03 -16.52 -2.68
N TYR A 119 10.37 -15.29 -2.32
CA TYR A 119 11.44 -14.53 -2.98
C TYR A 119 12.38 -13.93 -1.95
N GLN A 120 13.66 -14.02 -2.22
CA GLN A 120 14.69 -13.29 -1.52
C GLN A 120 14.92 -11.96 -2.23
N ILE A 121 14.89 -10.87 -1.46
CA ILE A 121 15.23 -9.53 -1.93
C ILE A 121 16.44 -9.00 -1.16
N GLU A 122 17.41 -8.46 -1.89
CA GLU A 122 18.54 -7.71 -1.35
C GLU A 122 18.75 -6.48 -2.22
N ALA A 123 18.75 -5.30 -1.61
CA ALA A 123 18.97 -4.07 -2.33
C ALA A 123 19.71 -3.03 -1.48
N ILE A 124 20.44 -2.14 -2.16
CA ILE A 124 21.14 -1.00 -1.56
C ILE A 124 20.50 0.26 -2.11
N ALA A 125 20.02 1.11 -1.23
CA ALA A 125 19.44 2.40 -1.54
C ALA A 125 20.45 3.54 -1.32
N PRO A 126 20.37 4.64 -2.06
CA PRO A 126 21.13 5.86 -1.76
C PRO A 126 20.91 6.32 -0.32
N VAL A 127 21.96 6.90 0.27
CA VAL A 127 21.88 7.46 1.62
C VAL A 127 20.78 8.53 1.69
N GLY A 128 19.97 8.50 2.75
CA GLY A 128 18.85 9.43 2.95
C GLY A 128 17.55 9.01 2.26
N THR A 129 17.49 7.83 1.63
CA THR A 129 16.25 7.28 1.08
C THR A 129 15.23 7.03 2.21
N THR A 130 14.01 7.53 2.06
CA THR A 130 12.93 7.24 3.00
C THR A 130 12.34 5.84 2.78
N ILE A 131 11.59 5.33 3.76
CA ILE A 131 10.93 4.03 3.63
C ILE A 131 9.90 4.02 2.49
N GLU A 132 9.22 5.13 2.25
CA GLU A 132 8.26 5.31 1.16
C GLU A 132 8.96 5.24 -0.20
N THR A 133 10.11 5.91 -0.30
CA THR A 133 10.94 5.89 -1.51
C THR A 133 11.52 4.50 -1.76
N ALA A 134 11.98 3.81 -0.70
CA ALA A 134 12.44 2.42 -0.80
C ALA A 134 11.31 1.48 -1.30
N GLY A 135 10.07 1.69 -0.84
CA GLY A 135 8.90 1.00 -1.37
C GLY A 135 8.67 1.27 -2.86
N ALA A 136 8.82 2.53 -3.31
CA ALA A 136 8.72 2.89 -4.73
C ALA A 136 9.82 2.22 -5.56
N MET A 137 11.06 2.23 -5.09
CA MET A 137 12.18 1.54 -5.73
C MET A 137 11.93 0.03 -5.84
N LEU A 138 11.36 -0.58 -4.80
CA LEU A 138 11.01 -1.99 -4.82
C LEU A 138 9.93 -2.29 -5.88
N ARG A 139 8.92 -1.43 -6.03
CA ARG A 139 7.93 -1.57 -7.13
C ARG A 139 8.61 -1.58 -8.49
N THR A 140 9.56 -0.68 -8.71
CA THR A 140 10.35 -0.64 -9.96
C THR A 140 11.07 -1.97 -10.20
N VAL A 141 11.71 -2.54 -9.18
CA VAL A 141 12.35 -3.87 -9.27
C VAL A 141 11.34 -4.97 -9.63
N LEU A 142 10.19 -4.99 -8.97
CA LEU A 142 9.15 -5.99 -9.25
C LEU A 142 8.60 -5.87 -10.68
N VAL A 143 8.41 -4.65 -11.17
CA VAL A 143 8.00 -4.40 -12.56
C VAL A 143 9.06 -4.89 -13.54
N GLN A 144 10.32 -4.55 -13.33
CA GLN A 144 11.41 -4.90 -14.23
C GLN A 144 11.71 -6.39 -14.22
N ARG A 145 11.67 -7.04 -13.04
CA ARG A 145 12.11 -8.43 -12.88
C ARG A 145 11.01 -9.45 -13.08
N LEU A 146 9.80 -9.15 -12.64
CA LEU A 146 8.66 -10.05 -12.71
C LEU A 146 7.65 -9.65 -13.80
N GLY A 147 7.87 -8.55 -14.52
CA GLY A 147 6.88 -8.02 -15.46
C GLY A 147 5.57 -7.69 -14.77
N LEU A 148 5.64 -7.24 -13.50
CA LEU A 148 4.48 -6.92 -12.68
C LEU A 148 3.59 -5.88 -13.36
N ARG A 149 2.30 -6.20 -13.49
CA ARG A 149 1.25 -5.25 -13.90
C ARG A 149 0.21 -5.16 -12.81
N TRP A 150 -0.17 -3.96 -12.50
CA TRP A 150 -1.10 -3.66 -11.43
C TRP A 150 -1.93 -2.41 -11.73
N LYS A 151 -3.06 -2.29 -11.02
CA LYS A 151 -3.88 -1.08 -11.02
C LYS A 151 -4.48 -0.84 -9.64
N MET A 152 -4.84 0.42 -9.38
CA MET A 152 -5.65 0.79 -8.23
C MET A 152 -7.10 0.90 -8.66
N VAL A 153 -7.98 0.24 -7.93
CA VAL A 153 -9.44 0.31 -8.15
C VAL A 153 -10.13 0.66 -6.84
N ASP A 154 -11.28 1.33 -6.95
CA ASP A 154 -12.13 1.55 -5.78
C ASP A 154 -13.04 0.32 -5.61
N ARG A 155 -13.02 -0.26 -4.41
CA ARG A 155 -13.87 -1.41 -4.02
C ARG A 155 -14.69 -1.04 -2.80
N GLU A 156 -15.96 -1.40 -2.80
CA GLU A 156 -16.75 -1.40 -1.57
C GLU A 156 -16.30 -2.56 -0.69
N ARG A 157 -15.86 -2.24 0.52
CA ARG A 157 -15.39 -3.22 1.51
C ARG A 157 -16.22 -3.17 2.77
N SER A 158 -16.49 -4.33 3.35
CA SER A 158 -17.02 -4.42 4.70
C SER A 158 -15.95 -3.94 5.68
N ILE A 159 -16.36 -3.08 6.60
CA ILE A 159 -15.52 -2.49 7.63
C ILE A 159 -16.21 -2.61 8.98
N LEU A 160 -15.48 -2.32 10.05
CA LEU A 160 -16.04 -2.12 11.38
C LEU A 160 -15.78 -0.66 11.80
N ASN A 161 -16.79 -0.04 12.39
CA ASN A 161 -16.66 1.28 13.00
C ASN A 161 -16.58 1.10 14.52
N LEU A 162 -15.50 1.58 15.12
CA LEU A 162 -15.36 1.69 16.56
C LEU A 162 -16.12 2.96 17.00
N LEU A 163 -17.11 2.79 17.84
CA LEU A 163 -18.01 3.83 18.28
C LEU A 163 -18.10 3.86 19.81
N ARG A 164 -18.58 4.98 20.34
CA ARG A 164 -18.96 5.06 21.73
C ARG A 164 -20.16 4.15 22.02
N GLY A 165 -20.05 3.33 23.08
CA GLY A 165 -21.16 2.54 23.60
C GLY A 165 -22.20 3.37 24.32
N ASN A 166 -23.26 2.74 24.81
CA ASN A 166 -24.35 3.41 25.54
C ASN A 166 -24.02 3.66 27.04
N GLY A 167 -22.89 3.14 27.51
CA GLY A 167 -22.44 3.27 28.91
C GLY A 167 -21.26 4.22 29.06
N ASP A 168 -20.77 4.31 30.31
CA ASP A 168 -19.58 5.09 30.61
C ASP A 168 -18.33 4.43 30.00
N LEU A 169 -17.42 5.25 29.53
CA LEU A 169 -16.09 4.83 29.11
C LEU A 169 -15.33 4.29 30.33
N LYS A 170 -14.83 3.06 30.22
CA LYS A 170 -14.06 2.40 31.26
C LYS A 170 -12.56 2.39 30.92
N LEU A 171 -12.07 3.51 30.45
CA LEU A 171 -10.67 3.73 30.09
C LEU A 171 -10.04 4.70 31.09
N VAL A 172 -8.79 4.45 31.42
CA VAL A 172 -8.01 5.31 32.33
C VAL A 172 -7.32 6.39 31.51
N PRO A 173 -7.65 7.69 31.70
CA PRO A 173 -6.96 8.77 30.95
C PRO A 173 -5.45 8.74 31.20
N SER A 174 -4.68 9.08 30.17
CA SER A 174 -3.24 9.22 30.24
C SER A 174 -2.81 10.63 29.87
N THR A 175 -1.89 11.19 30.65
CA THR A 175 -1.23 12.47 30.38
C THR A 175 0.18 12.30 29.85
N GLU A 176 0.64 11.03 29.70
CA GLU A 176 1.96 10.73 29.16
C GLU A 176 2.02 11.03 27.65
N ALA A 177 3.24 11.33 27.17
CA ALA A 177 3.48 11.41 25.74
C ALA A 177 3.26 10.05 25.07
N GLU A 178 3.10 10.07 23.73
CA GLU A 178 2.96 8.86 22.95
C GLU A 178 4.10 7.88 23.25
N THR A 179 3.75 6.64 23.53
CA THR A 179 4.74 5.58 23.79
C THR A 179 4.59 4.51 22.72
N ASP A 180 5.72 4.05 22.20
CA ASP A 180 5.75 2.92 21.29
C ASP A 180 5.11 1.69 21.94
N THR A 181 4.39 0.93 21.14
CA THR A 181 3.81 -0.32 21.59
C THR A 181 4.84 -1.42 21.40
N GLU A 182 5.29 -2.02 22.47
CA GLU A 182 5.95 -3.31 22.37
C GLU A 182 4.91 -4.38 22.03
N PHE A 183 4.85 -4.70 20.75
CA PHE A 183 3.90 -5.67 20.21
C PHE A 183 4.55 -7.05 20.18
N HIS A 184 4.28 -7.90 21.16
CA HIS A 184 4.94 -9.21 21.22
C HIS A 184 4.00 -10.41 21.26
N GLN A 185 2.68 -10.20 21.42
CA GLN A 185 1.74 -11.32 21.52
C GLN A 185 0.41 -11.02 20.82
N VAL A 186 -0.19 -12.06 20.25
CA VAL A 186 -1.54 -11.99 19.71
C VAL A 186 -2.52 -11.72 20.86
N ALA A 187 -3.42 -10.76 20.65
CA ALA A 187 -4.46 -10.34 21.60
C ALA A 187 -3.98 -9.67 22.90
N VAL A 188 -2.76 -9.15 22.94
CA VAL A 188 -2.28 -8.30 24.02
C VAL A 188 -2.11 -6.87 23.53
N PHE A 189 -2.82 -5.92 24.15
CA PHE A 189 -2.75 -4.51 23.82
C PHE A 189 -2.39 -3.71 25.07
N LYS A 190 -1.11 -3.38 25.22
CA LYS A 190 -0.59 -2.62 26.36
C LYS A 190 0.07 -1.35 25.89
N ARG A 191 -0.41 -0.21 26.40
CA ARG A 191 0.17 1.12 26.15
C ARG A 191 0.05 2.00 27.39
N LYS A 192 1.11 2.70 27.76
CA LYS A 192 1.06 3.74 28.79
C LYS A 192 0.24 4.93 28.32
N SER A 193 0.27 5.22 27.03
CA SER A 193 -0.50 6.28 26.40
C SER A 193 -0.82 5.91 24.96
N GLY A 194 -2.08 5.68 24.65
CA GLY A 194 -2.60 5.33 23.32
C GLY A 194 -3.89 6.07 23.00
N SER A 195 -4.17 6.22 21.72
CA SER A 195 -5.43 6.75 21.20
C SER A 195 -6.44 5.63 20.92
N LEU A 196 -7.69 5.97 20.69
CA LEU A 196 -8.68 5.00 20.19
C LEU A 196 -8.42 4.61 18.73
N ALA A 197 -7.71 5.44 17.96
CA ALA A 197 -7.22 5.06 16.65
C ALA A 197 -6.17 3.94 16.73
N ASP A 198 -5.30 3.95 17.75
CA ASP A 198 -4.35 2.86 18.01
C ASP A 198 -5.08 1.56 18.36
N LEU A 199 -6.12 1.66 19.21
CA LEU A 199 -6.98 0.51 19.52
C LEU A 199 -7.70 -0.01 18.26
N ALA A 200 -8.22 0.87 17.40
CA ALA A 200 -8.84 0.48 16.14
C ALA A 200 -7.86 -0.25 15.20
N GLY A 201 -6.62 0.21 15.12
CA GLY A 201 -5.54 -0.46 14.38
C GLY A 201 -5.28 -1.88 14.93
N PHE A 202 -5.20 -2.02 16.24
CA PHE A 202 -5.06 -3.33 16.89
C PHE A 202 -6.25 -4.24 16.63
N LEU A 203 -7.47 -3.74 16.78
CA LEU A 203 -8.70 -4.49 16.50
C LEU A 203 -8.78 -4.92 15.03
N SER A 204 -8.26 -4.12 14.10
CA SER A 204 -8.18 -4.49 12.68
C SER A 204 -7.33 -5.72 12.47
N MET A 205 -6.20 -5.81 13.17
CA MET A 205 -5.33 -6.98 13.13
C MET A 205 -6.02 -8.21 13.76
N LEU A 206 -6.70 -8.01 14.88
CA LEU A 206 -7.36 -9.09 15.62
C LEU A 206 -8.57 -9.66 14.87
N THR A 207 -9.34 -8.82 14.17
CA THR A 207 -10.57 -9.22 13.46
C THR A 207 -10.34 -9.62 12.01
N GLY A 208 -9.19 -9.27 11.44
CA GLY A 208 -8.95 -9.38 10.00
C GLY A 208 -9.79 -8.43 9.15
N ALA A 209 -10.62 -7.58 9.77
CA ALA A 209 -11.41 -6.55 9.12
C ALA A 209 -10.87 -5.17 9.48
N GLN A 210 -10.95 -4.21 8.57
CA GLN A 210 -10.51 -2.86 8.88
C GLN A 210 -11.46 -2.19 9.88
N VAL A 211 -10.91 -1.68 10.97
CA VAL A 211 -11.64 -0.95 12.01
C VAL A 211 -11.28 0.53 11.92
N PHE A 212 -12.28 1.39 11.87
CA PHE A 212 -12.10 2.84 11.89
C PHE A 212 -12.57 3.42 13.22
N ASP A 213 -11.74 4.26 13.83
CA ASP A 213 -12.18 5.06 14.97
C ASP A 213 -13.18 6.13 14.50
N LYS A 214 -14.40 6.00 14.97
CA LYS A 214 -15.53 6.93 14.78
C LYS A 214 -16.12 7.37 16.13
N THR A 215 -15.35 7.24 17.20
CA THR A 215 -15.80 7.63 18.55
C THR A 215 -15.90 9.14 18.73
N GLY A 216 -15.12 9.90 17.95
CA GLY A 216 -14.96 11.35 18.13
C GLY A 216 -14.14 11.72 19.38
N ILE A 217 -13.48 10.76 20.01
CA ILE A 217 -12.68 10.94 21.22
C ILE A 217 -11.22 11.15 20.80
N THR A 218 -10.62 12.24 21.24
CA THR A 218 -9.22 12.61 20.92
C THR A 218 -8.27 12.43 22.09
N GLU A 219 -8.80 12.17 23.27
CA GLU A 219 -8.04 11.94 24.48
C GLU A 219 -7.24 10.64 24.39
N ARG A 220 -6.15 10.61 25.15
CA ARG A 220 -5.29 9.43 25.26
C ARG A 220 -5.57 8.66 26.54
N TYR A 221 -5.39 7.36 26.47
CA TYR A 221 -5.70 6.43 27.55
C TYR A 221 -4.57 5.47 27.79
N LYS A 222 -4.49 4.96 29.01
CA LYS A 222 -3.70 3.80 29.36
C LYS A 222 -4.48 2.55 28.98
N PHE A 223 -3.82 1.67 28.23
CA PHE A 223 -4.33 0.34 27.92
C PHE A 223 -3.45 -0.73 28.60
N ASP A 224 -4.07 -1.70 29.22
CA ASP A 224 -3.44 -2.86 29.82
C ASP A 224 -4.34 -4.08 29.62
N GLU A 225 -4.57 -4.40 28.36
CA GLU A 225 -5.53 -5.41 27.94
C GLU A 225 -4.80 -6.67 27.48
N ASP A 226 -5.19 -7.78 28.09
CA ASP A 226 -4.71 -9.12 27.73
C ASP A 226 -5.92 -10.05 27.51
N TRP A 227 -6.16 -10.36 26.26
CA TRP A 227 -7.27 -11.22 25.81
C TRP A 227 -6.79 -12.55 25.27
N SER A 228 -5.52 -12.89 25.47
CA SER A 228 -4.90 -14.11 24.96
C SER A 228 -5.61 -15.38 25.44
N HIS A 229 -6.18 -15.35 26.65
CA HIS A 229 -6.93 -16.46 27.23
C HIS A 229 -8.37 -16.61 26.69
N GLU A 230 -8.89 -15.60 25.99
CA GLU A 230 -10.20 -15.65 25.34
C GLU A 230 -10.12 -16.25 23.92
N ILE A 231 -8.89 -16.45 23.40
CA ILE A 231 -8.65 -17.01 22.08
C ILE A 231 -8.72 -18.51 22.12
N THR A 232 -9.70 -19.10 21.46
CA THR A 232 -9.94 -20.56 21.48
C THR A 232 -9.46 -21.30 20.22
N GLY A 233 -8.90 -20.58 19.22
CA GLY A 233 -8.46 -21.16 17.95
C GLY A 233 -6.94 -21.06 17.72
N PRO A 234 -6.37 -21.92 16.87
CA PRO A 234 -4.93 -21.91 16.59
C PRO A 234 -4.41 -20.64 15.91
N TRP A 235 -5.30 -19.79 15.39
CA TRP A 235 -4.97 -18.55 14.65
C TRP A 235 -5.54 -17.26 15.26
N GLY A 236 -6.20 -17.36 16.43
CA GLY A 236 -6.55 -16.19 17.23
C GLY A 236 -7.56 -15.21 16.63
N THR A 237 -8.23 -15.55 15.55
CA THR A 237 -9.14 -14.65 14.84
C THR A 237 -10.60 -15.04 15.07
N ASP A 238 -11.10 -14.88 16.31
CA ASP A 238 -12.54 -14.88 16.53
C ASP A 238 -13.03 -13.41 16.59
N PRO A 239 -13.75 -12.93 15.56
CA PRO A 239 -14.29 -11.57 15.55
C PRO A 239 -15.15 -11.28 16.78
N ASN A 240 -15.80 -12.28 17.38
CA ASN A 240 -16.65 -12.11 18.55
C ASN A 240 -15.88 -11.64 19.79
N ILE A 241 -14.59 -12.00 19.90
CA ILE A 241 -13.73 -11.53 20.99
C ILE A 241 -13.61 -10.01 20.95
N ALA A 242 -13.35 -9.43 19.76
CA ALA A 242 -13.24 -7.98 19.59
C ALA A 242 -14.53 -7.26 20.04
N PHE A 243 -15.70 -7.81 19.71
CA PHE A 243 -16.98 -7.22 20.14
C PHE A 243 -17.16 -7.28 21.64
N ALA A 244 -16.81 -8.41 22.29
CA ALA A 244 -16.89 -8.56 23.74
C ALA A 244 -15.94 -7.60 24.46
N VAL A 245 -14.73 -7.48 23.97
CA VAL A 245 -13.68 -6.63 24.52
C VAL A 245 -14.07 -5.16 24.50
N VAL A 246 -14.42 -4.63 23.34
CA VAL A 246 -14.76 -3.20 23.21
C VAL A 246 -15.96 -2.83 24.08
N LYS A 247 -16.89 -3.77 24.27
CA LYS A 247 -18.04 -3.60 25.18
C LYS A 247 -17.61 -3.45 26.62
N LYS A 248 -16.60 -4.19 27.09
CA LYS A 248 -16.02 -4.04 28.44
C LYS A 248 -15.42 -2.67 28.65
N LEU A 249 -14.89 -2.03 27.58
CA LEU A 249 -14.32 -0.69 27.62
C LEU A 249 -15.35 0.44 27.50
N GLY A 250 -16.64 0.13 27.36
CA GLY A 250 -17.70 1.11 27.13
C GLY A 250 -17.79 1.59 25.67
N LEU A 251 -17.22 0.79 24.75
CA LEU A 251 -17.22 1.02 23.31
C LEU A 251 -18.09 -0.02 22.61
N LYS A 252 -18.31 0.16 21.31
CA LYS A 252 -18.98 -0.84 20.45
C LYS A 252 -18.36 -0.87 19.06
N LEU A 253 -18.47 -2.02 18.41
CA LEU A 253 -18.18 -2.18 17.00
C LEU A 253 -19.49 -2.31 16.21
N GLU A 254 -19.59 -1.59 15.12
CA GLU A 254 -20.70 -1.70 14.18
C GLU A 254 -20.18 -1.98 12.77
N ALA A 255 -20.83 -2.92 12.09
CA ALA A 255 -20.53 -3.20 10.70
C ALA A 255 -20.89 -2.01 9.82
N GLY A 256 -20.06 -1.76 8.83
CA GLY A 256 -20.28 -0.71 7.84
C GLY A 256 -19.69 -1.11 6.50
N LYS A 257 -19.82 -0.22 5.52
CA LYS A 257 -19.22 -0.35 4.21
C LYS A 257 -18.51 0.94 3.83
N GLN A 258 -17.39 0.82 3.14
CA GLN A 258 -16.63 1.96 2.67
C GLN A 258 -15.96 1.65 1.33
N MET A 259 -15.95 2.64 0.43
CA MET A 259 -15.14 2.59 -0.78
C MET A 259 -13.68 2.76 -0.41
N GLN A 260 -12.85 1.81 -0.84
CA GLN A 260 -11.42 1.80 -0.51
C GLN A 260 -10.58 1.49 -1.73
N LYS A 261 -9.43 2.16 -1.81
CA LYS A 261 -8.42 1.89 -2.82
C LYS A 261 -7.87 0.48 -2.61
N THR A 262 -8.01 -0.35 -3.63
CA THR A 262 -7.54 -1.74 -3.64
C THR A 262 -6.51 -1.90 -4.73
N LEU A 263 -5.34 -2.43 -4.39
CA LEU A 263 -4.34 -2.86 -5.34
C LEU A 263 -4.82 -4.17 -5.98
N VAL A 264 -4.90 -4.19 -7.30
CA VAL A 264 -5.19 -5.41 -8.06
C VAL A 264 -3.97 -5.77 -8.89
N ILE A 265 -3.43 -6.95 -8.67
CA ILE A 265 -2.34 -7.49 -9.47
C ILE A 265 -2.95 -8.21 -10.67
N GLU A 266 -2.66 -7.71 -11.87
CA GLU A 266 -3.19 -8.25 -13.11
C GLU A 266 -2.29 -9.35 -13.68
N ARG A 267 -0.98 -9.20 -13.50
CA ARG A 267 0.02 -10.14 -14.04
C ARG A 267 1.35 -10.01 -13.31
N ALA A 268 2.02 -11.14 -13.13
CA ALA A 268 3.45 -11.24 -12.85
C ALA A 268 3.97 -12.59 -13.34
N ASN A 269 5.26 -12.68 -13.67
CA ASN A 269 5.94 -13.93 -13.92
C ASN A 269 6.46 -14.49 -12.58
N LYS A 270 6.51 -15.81 -12.43
CA LYS A 270 7.11 -16.44 -11.25
C LYS A 270 8.63 -16.30 -11.25
N GLU A 271 9.26 -16.52 -12.39
CA GLU A 271 10.72 -16.45 -12.49
C GLU A 271 11.16 -15.02 -12.81
N PRO A 272 12.02 -14.42 -11.96
CA PRO A 272 12.60 -13.11 -12.23
C PRO A 272 13.52 -13.18 -13.46
N THR A 273 13.48 -12.15 -14.32
CA THR A 273 14.47 -11.99 -15.37
C THR A 273 15.87 -11.80 -14.76
N PRO A 274 16.94 -12.32 -15.38
CA PRO A 274 18.31 -12.12 -14.90
C PRO A 274 18.70 -10.64 -14.75
N ASN A 275 19.69 -10.38 -13.89
CA ASN A 275 20.30 -9.04 -13.73
C ASN A 275 21.04 -8.63 -14.99
#